data_63fbd8de4f16618201e01f0389665e87
#
_entry.id   63fbd8de4f16618201e01f0389665e87
#
_cell.length_a   1.000
_cell.length_b   1.000
_cell.length_c   1.000
_cell.angle_alpha   90.00
_cell.angle_beta   90.00
_cell.angle_gamma   90.00
#
_symmetry.space_group_name_H-M   'P 1'
#
loop_
_entity.id
_entity.type
_entity.pdbx_description
1 polymer ?
#
loop_
_entity_poly.entity_id
_entity_poly.type
_entity_poly.pdbx_seq_one_letter_code
_entity_poly.pdbx_strand_id
1 'polypeptide(L)'
;MSNWDTKFLKKGYTFDDVLLIPAESHVLPNNVNLKTKLAKNLTLNIPIITAAMDTVTDSKMAISIARAGGLGVIHKNMSIAEQAEEVRKVKRSENGVIIDPFFLTPENKVAEAEELMQRYRISGVPIVETLENRKLVGIITNRDMRFISNYDTPISEHMTSEKLVTAPVETDLETAESILHEHRIEKLPLVDEEGRLSGLITIKDIEKVIEFPNAAKDEFGRLLVAGAVGVTSDTFERAEALFEAGADAIVIDTAHGHSAGVLRKIAEIRAHFPDRTLIAGNIATAEGARALYEAGVDVVKVGIGPGSICTTRVVAGVGVPQVTAIYDAASVAREYGKTIIADGGIKYSGDIVKALAAGGNAVMLGSMFAGTDEAPGETEIFQGRKYKSYRGMGSIAAMKKGSSDRYFQGAVNEANKLVPEGIEGRVAYKGSAADIVFQLIGGIRAGMGYTGAEDIQALHDKAQFVEMSGAGLIESHPHDVQIT
;
A
#
# COMPACT_ATOMS: atom_id res chain seq x y z
N MET A 1 -39.90 18.01 -17.71
CA MET A 1 -40.33 18.40 -16.35
C MET A 1 -39.09 18.69 -15.52
N SER A 2 -39.06 19.79 -14.80
CA SER A 2 -37.92 20.13 -13.94
C SER A 2 -37.89 19.17 -12.75
N ASN A 3 -36.72 18.50 -12.49
CA ASN A 3 -36.52 17.62 -11.32
C ASN A 3 -36.39 18.41 -10.01
N TRP A 4 -37.06 19.56 -9.88
CA TRP A 4 -36.95 20.41 -8.71
C TRP A 4 -37.34 19.71 -7.41
N ASP A 5 -38.39 18.88 -7.45
CA ASP A 5 -38.93 18.17 -6.29
C ASP A 5 -38.01 17.02 -5.79
N THR A 6 -37.01 16.64 -6.60
CA THR A 6 -36.02 15.62 -6.26
C THR A 6 -34.64 16.19 -5.90
N LYS A 7 -34.52 17.52 -5.69
CA LYS A 7 -33.24 18.17 -5.35
C LYS A 7 -32.63 17.68 -4.04
N PHE A 8 -33.44 17.35 -3.05
CA PHE A 8 -32.99 16.76 -1.79
C PHE A 8 -33.29 15.26 -1.82
N LEU A 9 -32.27 14.47 -2.25
CA LEU A 9 -32.43 13.04 -2.50
C LEU A 9 -32.64 12.25 -1.21
N LYS A 10 -31.79 12.47 -0.20
CA LYS A 10 -31.80 11.70 1.05
C LYS A 10 -30.98 12.36 2.14
N LYS A 11 -31.10 11.86 3.36
CA LYS A 11 -30.16 12.16 4.45
C LYS A 11 -28.82 11.46 4.17
N GLY A 12 -27.70 12.11 4.57
CA GLY A 12 -26.38 11.55 4.50
C GLY A 12 -25.80 11.37 5.91
N TYR A 13 -25.05 10.28 6.14
CA TYR A 13 -24.45 9.95 7.43
C TYR A 13 -22.93 9.93 7.34
N THR A 14 -22.30 10.62 8.30
CA THR A 14 -20.86 10.52 8.61
C THR A 14 -20.64 9.41 9.64
N PHE A 15 -19.37 9.11 9.97
CA PHE A 15 -19.05 8.17 11.05
C PHE A 15 -19.55 8.66 12.43
N ASP A 16 -19.72 9.97 12.60
CA ASP A 16 -20.18 10.59 13.85
C ASP A 16 -21.71 10.56 14.02
N ASP A 17 -22.46 10.22 12.97
CA ASP A 17 -23.92 10.19 13.00
C ASP A 17 -24.49 8.80 13.37
N VAL A 18 -23.64 7.76 13.39
CA VAL A 18 -24.10 6.38 13.56
C VAL A 18 -23.21 5.58 14.52
N LEU A 19 -23.82 4.59 15.18
CA LEU A 19 -23.12 3.54 15.90
C LEU A 19 -23.57 2.17 15.37
N LEU A 20 -22.70 1.16 15.53
CA LEU A 20 -23.07 -0.22 15.29
C LEU A 20 -23.84 -0.78 16.49
N ILE A 21 -24.91 -1.52 16.24
CA ILE A 21 -25.71 -2.18 17.27
C ILE A 21 -24.99 -3.47 17.68
N PRO A 22 -24.72 -3.68 18.98
CA PRO A 22 -24.19 -4.95 19.48
C PRO A 22 -25.15 -6.10 19.16
N ALA A 23 -24.59 -7.26 18.79
CA ALA A 23 -25.36 -8.46 18.49
C ALA A 23 -24.86 -9.66 19.30
N GLU A 24 -25.64 -10.75 19.32
CA GLU A 24 -25.17 -12.02 19.87
C GLU A 24 -23.89 -12.46 19.17
N SER A 25 -22.87 -12.80 19.94
CA SER A 25 -21.55 -13.12 19.42
C SER A 25 -21.06 -14.46 19.95
N HIS A 26 -20.61 -15.30 19.02
CA HIS A 26 -19.88 -16.53 19.29
C HIS A 26 -18.39 -16.41 18.88
N VAL A 27 -17.93 -15.20 18.59
CA VAL A 27 -16.57 -14.93 18.09
C VAL A 27 -15.80 -14.11 19.12
N LEU A 28 -14.65 -14.62 19.52
CA LEU A 28 -13.70 -13.84 20.32
C LEU A 28 -12.88 -12.91 19.41
N PRO A 29 -12.53 -11.70 19.87
CA PRO A 29 -11.75 -10.74 19.06
C PRO A 29 -10.48 -11.33 18.45
N ASN A 30 -9.77 -12.21 19.17
CA ASN A 30 -8.54 -12.84 18.68
C ASN A 30 -8.78 -13.85 17.54
N ASN A 31 -10.00 -14.36 17.40
CA ASN A 31 -10.36 -15.36 16.39
C ASN A 31 -10.97 -14.73 15.12
N VAL A 32 -11.12 -13.39 15.08
CA VAL A 32 -11.64 -12.68 13.93
C VAL A 32 -10.64 -12.73 12.77
N ASN A 33 -11.12 -13.11 11.60
CA ASN A 33 -10.34 -13.08 10.36
C ASN A 33 -10.47 -11.72 9.65
N LEU A 34 -9.37 -10.99 9.55
CA LEU A 34 -9.31 -9.67 8.91
C LEU A 34 -8.91 -9.72 7.43
N LYS A 35 -8.69 -10.93 6.89
CA LYS A 35 -8.28 -11.11 5.50
C LYS A 35 -9.35 -10.58 4.55
N THR A 36 -8.94 -9.82 3.55
CA THR A 36 -9.83 -9.24 2.54
C THR A 36 -9.25 -9.43 1.13
N LYS A 37 -10.09 -9.92 0.23
CA LYS A 37 -9.76 -10.07 -1.18
C LYS A 37 -10.29 -8.87 -1.95
N LEU A 38 -9.41 -8.01 -2.44
CA LEU A 38 -9.79 -6.81 -3.19
C LEU A 38 -9.96 -7.08 -4.69
N ALA A 39 -9.11 -7.94 -5.27
CA ALA A 39 -9.17 -8.34 -6.67
C ALA A 39 -8.63 -9.77 -6.84
N LYS A 40 -8.65 -10.30 -8.06
CA LYS A 40 -8.20 -11.69 -8.34
C LYS A 40 -6.82 -11.98 -7.75
N ASN A 41 -5.87 -11.07 -7.92
CA ASN A 41 -4.47 -11.23 -7.51
C ASN A 41 -4.08 -10.27 -6.36
N LEU A 42 -5.06 -9.69 -5.66
CA LEU A 42 -4.81 -8.73 -4.60
C LEU A 42 -5.62 -9.09 -3.35
N THR A 43 -4.96 -9.78 -2.43
CA THR A 43 -5.52 -10.17 -1.13
C THR A 43 -4.67 -9.58 -0.02
N LEU A 44 -5.31 -8.90 0.93
CA LEU A 44 -4.66 -8.33 2.11
C LEU A 44 -4.99 -9.17 3.34
N ASN A 45 -4.08 -9.23 4.30
CA ASN A 45 -4.28 -9.93 5.58
C ASN A 45 -4.92 -9.02 6.64
N ILE A 46 -4.88 -7.70 6.43
CA ILE A 46 -5.62 -6.68 7.18
C ILE A 46 -6.26 -5.67 6.21
N PRO A 47 -7.44 -5.12 6.49
CA PRO A 47 -8.16 -4.24 5.58
C PRO A 47 -7.66 -2.78 5.60
N ILE A 48 -6.34 -2.56 5.67
CA ILE A 48 -5.72 -1.24 5.83
C ILE A 48 -4.79 -0.93 4.65
N ILE A 49 -4.98 0.24 4.05
CA ILE A 49 -4.19 0.76 2.93
C ILE A 49 -3.68 2.15 3.31
N THR A 50 -2.42 2.47 3.03
CA THR A 50 -1.88 3.82 3.23
C THR A 50 -2.04 4.68 1.97
N ALA A 51 -2.44 5.94 2.18
CA ALA A 51 -2.84 6.84 1.11
C ALA A 51 -1.67 7.29 0.23
N ALA A 52 -1.93 7.46 -1.07
CA ALA A 52 -0.98 7.92 -2.08
C ALA A 52 -0.69 9.43 -1.94
N MET A 53 -0.10 9.82 -0.83
CA MET A 53 0.21 11.22 -0.51
C MET A 53 1.70 11.38 -0.23
N ASP A 54 2.27 12.49 -0.71
CA ASP A 54 3.71 12.75 -0.63
C ASP A 54 4.25 13.05 0.79
N THR A 55 3.37 13.05 1.79
CA THR A 55 3.69 13.09 3.22
C THR A 55 3.22 11.85 3.98
N VAL A 56 2.82 10.79 3.28
CA VAL A 56 2.31 9.55 3.90
C VAL A 56 3.04 8.31 3.40
N THR A 57 3.09 8.06 2.09
CA THR A 57 3.51 6.76 1.54
C THR A 57 4.63 6.88 0.51
N ASP A 58 5.83 6.56 0.94
CA ASP A 58 6.97 6.15 0.12
C ASP A 58 7.26 4.65 0.35
N SER A 59 8.41 4.14 -0.11
CA SER A 59 8.81 2.74 0.09
C SER A 59 8.90 2.34 1.57
N LYS A 60 9.35 3.25 2.45
CA LYS A 60 9.50 2.95 3.88
C LYS A 60 8.14 2.65 4.54
N MET A 61 7.14 3.50 4.29
CA MET A 61 5.77 3.27 4.74
C MET A 61 5.15 2.04 4.07
N ALA A 62 5.33 1.89 2.76
CA ALA A 62 4.77 0.76 2.02
C ALA A 62 5.31 -0.59 2.52
N ILE A 63 6.60 -0.67 2.87
CA ILE A 63 7.21 -1.85 3.50
C ILE A 63 6.57 -2.12 4.87
N SER A 64 6.47 -1.10 5.72
CA SER A 64 5.92 -1.26 7.07
C SER A 64 4.48 -1.76 7.07
N ILE A 65 3.62 -1.17 6.24
CA ILE A 65 2.21 -1.58 6.17
C ILE A 65 2.02 -2.95 5.52
N ALA A 66 2.83 -3.30 4.51
CA ALA A 66 2.77 -4.63 3.89
C ALA A 66 3.25 -5.73 4.85
N ARG A 67 4.26 -5.49 5.68
CA ARG A 67 4.70 -6.38 6.78
C ARG A 67 3.59 -6.64 7.79
N ALA A 68 2.78 -5.64 8.07
CA ALA A 68 1.61 -5.78 8.93
C ALA A 68 0.43 -6.49 8.26
N GLY A 69 0.47 -6.69 6.95
CA GLY A 69 -0.57 -7.38 6.18
C GLY A 69 -1.45 -6.48 5.31
N GLY A 70 -1.17 -5.18 5.25
CA GLY A 70 -1.88 -4.19 4.45
C GLY A 70 -1.22 -3.88 3.12
N LEU A 71 -1.51 -2.72 2.54
CA LEU A 71 -1.00 -2.27 1.24
C LEU A 71 -0.57 -0.80 1.29
N GLY A 72 0.61 -0.49 0.80
CA GLY A 72 1.05 0.88 0.57
C GLY A 72 0.81 1.30 -0.89
N VAL A 73 0.31 2.52 -1.09
CA VAL A 73 0.20 3.12 -2.43
C VAL A 73 1.24 4.23 -2.57
N ILE A 74 2.28 3.97 -3.37
CA ILE A 74 3.35 4.96 -3.63
C ILE A 74 2.77 6.15 -4.40
N HIS A 75 2.99 7.35 -3.88
CA HIS A 75 2.49 8.57 -4.50
C HIS A 75 3.20 8.91 -5.82
N LYS A 76 2.55 9.71 -6.67
CA LYS A 76 3.06 10.10 -8.00
C LYS A 76 3.81 11.45 -8.03
N ASN A 77 3.94 12.17 -6.91
CA ASN A 77 4.61 13.47 -6.84
C ASN A 77 6.15 13.35 -6.92
N MET A 78 6.61 12.59 -7.90
CA MET A 78 8.00 12.33 -8.25
C MET A 78 8.08 11.91 -9.71
N SER A 79 9.27 11.83 -10.26
CA SER A 79 9.48 11.32 -11.63
C SER A 79 9.05 9.86 -11.76
N ILE A 80 8.82 9.40 -12.99
CA ILE A 80 8.48 7.99 -13.27
C ILE A 80 9.57 7.05 -12.75
N ALA A 81 10.83 7.40 -13.01
CA ALA A 81 11.99 6.60 -12.59
C ALA A 81 12.10 6.49 -11.06
N GLU A 82 11.90 7.60 -10.33
CA GLU A 82 11.90 7.61 -8.87
C GLU A 82 10.75 6.77 -8.30
N GLN A 83 9.53 6.90 -8.83
CA GLN A 83 8.38 6.13 -8.36
C GLN A 83 8.57 4.62 -8.62
N ALA A 84 9.06 4.24 -9.78
CA ALA A 84 9.40 2.85 -10.09
C ALA A 84 10.50 2.32 -9.16
N GLU A 85 11.51 3.14 -8.79
CA GLU A 85 12.53 2.72 -7.83
C GLU A 85 11.97 2.55 -6.42
N GLU A 86 11.03 3.40 -5.98
CA GLU A 86 10.32 3.19 -4.72
C GLU A 86 9.56 1.84 -4.70
N VAL A 87 8.89 1.48 -5.79
CA VAL A 87 8.24 0.16 -5.93
C VAL A 87 9.28 -0.98 -5.86
N ARG A 88 10.41 -0.86 -6.59
CA ARG A 88 11.49 -1.88 -6.53
C ARG A 88 12.05 -2.04 -5.13
N LYS A 89 12.21 -0.96 -4.36
CA LYS A 89 12.67 -1.04 -2.95
C LYS A 89 11.72 -1.88 -2.10
N VAL A 90 10.40 -1.73 -2.29
CA VAL A 90 9.41 -2.56 -1.58
C VAL A 90 9.55 -4.03 -2.00
N LYS A 91 9.58 -4.29 -3.30
CA LYS A 91 9.69 -5.67 -3.83
C LYS A 91 10.98 -6.39 -3.43
N ARG A 92 12.07 -5.64 -3.22
CA ARG A 92 13.35 -6.20 -2.77
C ARG A 92 13.50 -6.31 -1.25
N SER A 93 12.62 -5.67 -0.49
CA SER A 93 12.75 -5.64 0.98
C SER A 93 12.52 -7.00 1.62
N GLU A 94 11.71 -7.83 1.00
CA GLU A 94 11.47 -9.22 1.39
C GLU A 94 11.28 -10.08 0.15
N ASN A 95 12.00 -11.19 0.15
CA ASN A 95 11.84 -12.24 -0.83
C ASN A 95 11.78 -13.58 -0.05
N GLY A 96 10.83 -14.44 -0.37
CA GLY A 96 10.93 -15.82 0.09
C GLY A 96 12.06 -16.52 -0.66
N VAL A 97 11.98 -16.45 -1.99
CA VAL A 97 13.03 -16.85 -2.92
C VAL A 97 13.33 -15.65 -3.82
N ILE A 98 14.57 -15.20 -3.88
CA ILE A 98 15.01 -14.19 -4.83
C ILE A 98 15.08 -14.84 -6.20
N ILE A 99 14.09 -14.58 -7.04
CA ILE A 99 14.08 -15.03 -8.44
C ILE A 99 14.96 -14.06 -9.24
N ASP A 100 15.81 -14.60 -10.10
CA ASP A 100 16.78 -13.82 -10.89
C ASP A 100 17.69 -12.93 -10.02
N PRO A 101 18.49 -13.53 -9.10
CA PRO A 101 19.39 -12.78 -8.24
C PRO A 101 20.47 -12.06 -9.05
N PHE A 102 21.01 -10.97 -8.51
CA PHE A 102 22.20 -10.35 -9.07
C PHE A 102 23.35 -11.38 -9.09
N PHE A 103 24.10 -11.41 -10.15
CA PHE A 103 25.27 -12.25 -10.31
C PHE A 103 26.39 -11.50 -11.03
N LEU A 104 27.60 -11.98 -10.86
CA LEU A 104 28.80 -11.52 -11.57
C LEU A 104 29.54 -12.73 -12.14
N THR A 105 30.60 -12.48 -12.91
CA THR A 105 31.48 -13.51 -13.45
C THR A 105 32.81 -13.53 -12.72
N PRO A 106 33.62 -14.60 -12.82
CA PRO A 106 34.93 -14.69 -12.16
C PRO A 106 35.92 -13.58 -12.57
N GLU A 107 35.72 -13.02 -13.77
CA GLU A 107 36.60 -11.98 -14.34
C GLU A 107 36.26 -10.57 -13.86
N ASN A 108 35.05 -10.35 -13.32
CA ASN A 108 34.70 -9.08 -12.72
C ASN A 108 35.62 -8.73 -11.56
N LYS A 109 35.83 -7.46 -11.29
CA LYS A 109 36.66 -6.98 -10.17
C LYS A 109 35.89 -7.05 -8.84
N VAL A 110 36.61 -7.23 -7.76
CA VAL A 110 36.05 -7.15 -6.38
C VAL A 110 35.36 -5.81 -6.13
N ALA A 111 35.88 -4.71 -6.70
CA ALA A 111 35.24 -3.38 -6.63
C ALA A 111 33.81 -3.38 -7.20
N GLU A 112 33.57 -4.12 -8.27
CA GLU A 112 32.22 -4.23 -8.87
C GLU A 112 31.27 -5.00 -7.96
N ALA A 113 31.76 -6.05 -7.28
CA ALA A 113 30.97 -6.75 -6.28
C ALA A 113 30.66 -5.86 -5.08
N GLU A 114 31.62 -5.07 -4.60
CA GLU A 114 31.42 -4.13 -3.50
C GLU A 114 30.39 -3.05 -3.88
N GLU A 115 30.52 -2.42 -5.05
CA GLU A 115 29.57 -1.43 -5.56
C GLU A 115 28.15 -2.02 -5.63
N LEU A 116 28.01 -3.22 -6.20
CA LEU A 116 26.73 -3.92 -6.29
C LEU A 116 26.13 -4.17 -4.90
N MET A 117 26.96 -4.67 -3.95
CA MET A 117 26.53 -4.94 -2.58
C MET A 117 26.12 -3.67 -1.83
N GLN A 118 26.86 -2.58 -1.98
CA GLN A 118 26.54 -1.29 -1.35
C GLN A 118 25.26 -0.68 -1.94
N ARG A 119 25.16 -0.66 -3.28
CA ARG A 119 24.02 -0.08 -4.01
C ARG A 119 22.72 -0.78 -3.67
N TYR A 120 22.72 -2.11 -3.57
CA TYR A 120 21.53 -2.92 -3.32
C TYR A 120 21.40 -3.43 -1.89
N ARG A 121 22.34 -3.07 -1.01
CA ARG A 121 22.38 -3.49 0.42
C ARG A 121 22.32 -5.00 0.60
N ILE A 122 22.98 -5.73 -0.29
CA ILE A 122 23.14 -7.18 -0.22
C ILE A 122 24.51 -7.54 0.32
N SER A 123 24.65 -8.73 0.94
CA SER A 123 25.87 -9.16 1.61
C SER A 123 26.61 -10.28 0.89
N GLY A 124 26.25 -10.56 -0.35
CA GLY A 124 26.92 -11.54 -1.20
C GLY A 124 26.23 -11.69 -2.55
N VAL A 125 27.03 -12.10 -3.53
CA VAL A 125 26.66 -12.19 -4.93
C VAL A 125 27.08 -13.56 -5.47
N PRO A 126 26.16 -14.35 -6.05
CA PRO A 126 26.50 -15.56 -6.81
C PRO A 126 27.39 -15.23 -8.00
N ILE A 127 28.31 -16.12 -8.31
CA ILE A 127 29.23 -15.99 -9.44
C ILE A 127 28.91 -17.08 -10.45
N VAL A 128 28.67 -16.67 -11.69
CA VAL A 128 28.32 -17.57 -12.80
C VAL A 128 29.44 -17.62 -13.83
N GLU A 129 29.57 -18.73 -14.56
CA GLU A 129 30.64 -18.97 -15.53
C GLU A 129 30.63 -17.90 -16.65
N THR A 130 29.45 -17.66 -17.24
CA THR A 130 29.22 -16.60 -18.23
C THR A 130 27.84 -15.97 -18.06
N LEU A 131 27.64 -14.79 -18.64
CA LEU A 131 26.34 -14.09 -18.59
C LEU A 131 25.24 -14.87 -19.35
N GLU A 132 25.63 -15.68 -20.36
CA GLU A 132 24.70 -16.40 -21.21
C GLU A 132 24.24 -17.71 -20.56
N ASN A 133 25.17 -18.52 -20.05
CA ASN A 133 24.84 -19.86 -19.54
C ASN A 133 24.42 -19.88 -18.08
N ARG A 134 24.80 -18.83 -17.32
CA ARG A 134 24.47 -18.63 -15.88
C ARG A 134 24.83 -19.84 -14.99
N LYS A 135 25.74 -20.72 -15.42
CA LYS A 135 26.17 -21.85 -14.60
C LYS A 135 26.87 -21.36 -13.34
N LEU A 136 26.40 -21.76 -12.17
CA LEU A 136 26.96 -21.33 -10.89
C LEU A 136 28.36 -21.89 -10.71
N VAL A 137 29.35 -21.06 -10.46
CA VAL A 137 30.78 -21.46 -10.24
C VAL A 137 31.34 -20.96 -8.90
N GLY A 138 30.63 -20.05 -8.23
CA GLY A 138 31.08 -19.51 -6.96
C GLY A 138 30.08 -18.59 -6.28
N ILE A 139 30.47 -18.10 -5.13
CA ILE A 139 29.80 -17.00 -4.41
C ILE A 139 30.86 -16.10 -3.78
N ILE A 140 30.64 -14.79 -3.83
CA ILE A 140 31.45 -13.81 -3.09
C ILE A 140 30.58 -13.12 -2.06
N THR A 141 31.07 -12.98 -0.83
CA THR A 141 30.33 -12.39 0.30
C THR A 141 31.15 -11.33 1.00
N ASN A 142 30.51 -10.53 1.85
CA ASN A 142 31.22 -9.56 2.70
C ASN A 142 32.31 -10.23 3.57
N ARG A 143 32.16 -11.51 3.90
CA ARG A 143 33.16 -12.27 4.66
C ARG A 143 34.42 -12.48 3.84
N ASP A 144 34.27 -12.84 2.57
CA ASP A 144 35.39 -13.07 1.63
C ASP A 144 36.13 -11.77 1.34
N MET A 145 35.42 -10.64 1.31
CA MET A 145 36.01 -9.33 1.02
C MET A 145 36.65 -8.63 2.22
N ARG A 146 36.42 -9.12 3.45
CA ARG A 146 36.78 -8.40 4.72
C ARG A 146 38.27 -8.03 4.83
N PHE A 147 39.15 -8.79 4.23
CA PHE A 147 40.60 -8.62 4.35
C PHE A 147 41.29 -8.27 3.03
N ILE A 148 40.50 -7.97 1.99
CA ILE A 148 41.06 -7.59 0.69
C ILE A 148 41.54 -6.15 0.77
N SER A 149 42.80 -5.93 0.41
CA SER A 149 43.39 -4.60 0.34
C SER A 149 43.40 -4.01 -1.08
N ASN A 150 43.35 -4.86 -2.09
CA ASN A 150 43.32 -4.46 -3.50
C ASN A 150 42.01 -4.91 -4.16
N TYR A 151 41.10 -4.00 -4.36
CA TYR A 151 39.79 -4.25 -4.99
C TYR A 151 39.81 -4.32 -6.52
N ASP A 152 40.98 -4.07 -7.15
CA ASP A 152 41.17 -4.21 -8.57
C ASP A 152 41.45 -5.66 -9.02
N THR A 153 41.59 -6.60 -8.07
CA THR A 153 41.76 -8.03 -8.37
C THR A 153 40.48 -8.68 -8.87
N PRO A 154 40.58 -9.74 -9.69
CA PRO A 154 39.41 -10.49 -10.16
C PRO A 154 38.75 -11.26 -9.02
N ILE A 155 37.42 -11.40 -9.11
CA ILE A 155 36.60 -12.12 -8.11
C ILE A 155 37.06 -13.57 -7.95
N SER A 156 37.53 -14.19 -9.03
CA SER A 156 38.04 -15.58 -9.01
C SER A 156 39.12 -15.89 -7.99
N GLU A 157 39.89 -14.87 -7.57
CA GLU A 157 40.93 -15.02 -6.55
C GLU A 157 40.38 -15.07 -5.11
N HIS A 158 39.14 -14.61 -4.91
CA HIS A 158 38.59 -14.39 -3.58
C HIS A 158 37.24 -15.07 -3.33
N MET A 159 36.54 -15.53 -4.39
CA MET A 159 35.25 -16.19 -4.26
C MET A 159 35.40 -17.59 -3.62
N THR A 160 34.34 -17.98 -2.91
CA THR A 160 34.18 -19.38 -2.52
C THR A 160 33.69 -20.17 -3.74
N SER A 161 34.52 -21.11 -4.24
CA SER A 161 34.22 -21.98 -5.40
C SER A 161 34.22 -23.47 -5.05
N GLU A 162 34.90 -23.85 -3.98
CA GLU A 162 34.93 -25.25 -3.51
C GLU A 162 33.77 -25.49 -2.53
N LYS A 163 33.18 -26.71 -2.63
CA LYS A 163 32.09 -27.15 -1.73
C LYS A 163 30.92 -26.21 -1.69
N LEU A 164 30.55 -25.65 -2.86
CA LEU A 164 29.34 -24.83 -2.97
C LEU A 164 28.11 -25.62 -2.53
N VAL A 165 27.38 -25.10 -1.56
CA VAL A 165 26.11 -25.68 -1.14
C VAL A 165 25.02 -25.01 -1.99
N THR A 166 24.26 -25.82 -2.69
CA THR A 166 23.16 -25.41 -3.56
C THR A 166 21.92 -26.25 -3.28
N ALA A 167 20.75 -25.81 -3.74
CA ALA A 167 19.52 -26.57 -3.66
C ALA A 167 18.74 -26.49 -4.99
N PRO A 168 17.81 -27.42 -5.26
CA PRO A 168 16.90 -27.34 -6.39
C PRO A 168 16.00 -26.10 -6.34
N VAL A 169 15.47 -25.69 -7.50
CA VAL A 169 14.61 -24.50 -7.64
C VAL A 169 13.33 -24.59 -6.79
N GLU A 170 12.79 -25.79 -6.62
CA GLU A 170 11.55 -26.06 -5.89
C GLU A 170 11.74 -26.15 -4.36
N THR A 171 12.94 -25.87 -3.84
CA THR A 171 13.24 -25.94 -2.41
C THR A 171 12.38 -24.96 -1.63
N ASP A 172 11.60 -25.46 -0.68
CA ASP A 172 10.82 -24.61 0.24
C ASP A 172 11.70 -23.96 1.32
N LEU A 173 11.14 -22.96 2.01
CA LEU A 173 11.89 -22.19 3.00
C LEU A 173 12.29 -23.01 4.23
N GLU A 174 11.51 -24.01 4.64
CA GLU A 174 11.82 -24.88 5.80
C GLU A 174 13.02 -25.78 5.49
N THR A 175 13.03 -26.38 4.30
CA THR A 175 14.17 -27.16 3.80
C THR A 175 15.40 -26.27 3.62
N ALA A 176 15.23 -25.06 3.07
CA ALA A 176 16.32 -24.10 2.91
C ALA A 176 16.92 -23.68 4.25
N GLU A 177 16.08 -23.43 5.28
CA GLU A 177 16.54 -23.12 6.65
C GLU A 177 17.41 -24.24 7.22
N SER A 178 16.96 -25.51 7.06
CA SER A 178 17.69 -26.68 7.52
C SER A 178 19.07 -26.78 6.86
N ILE A 179 19.16 -26.59 5.53
CA ILE A 179 20.40 -26.59 4.76
C ILE A 179 21.35 -25.46 5.21
N LEU A 180 20.81 -24.21 5.32
CA LEU A 180 21.59 -23.05 5.78
C LEU A 180 22.18 -23.28 7.17
N HIS A 181 21.39 -23.86 8.09
CA HIS A 181 21.82 -24.17 9.45
C HIS A 181 22.88 -25.30 9.49
N GLU A 182 22.65 -26.41 8.79
CA GLU A 182 23.55 -27.56 8.76
C GLU A 182 24.93 -27.15 8.24
N HIS A 183 24.96 -26.40 7.15
CA HIS A 183 26.19 -25.96 6.49
C HIS A 183 26.77 -24.65 7.06
N ARG A 184 26.07 -23.98 8.00
CA ARG A 184 26.45 -22.69 8.62
C ARG A 184 26.73 -21.60 7.59
N ILE A 185 25.89 -21.54 6.58
CA ILE A 185 25.93 -20.54 5.51
C ILE A 185 24.73 -19.60 5.62
N GLU A 186 24.85 -18.38 5.09
CA GLU A 186 23.81 -17.36 5.13
C GLU A 186 23.02 -17.25 3.82
N LYS A 187 23.51 -17.91 2.76
CA LYS A 187 22.97 -17.81 1.40
C LYS A 187 22.98 -19.16 0.74
N LEU A 188 21.86 -19.52 0.15
CA LEU A 188 21.65 -20.79 -0.55
C LEU A 188 21.25 -20.48 -1.99
N PRO A 189 22.19 -20.58 -2.95
CA PRO A 189 21.86 -20.51 -4.37
C PRO A 189 20.96 -21.67 -4.78
N LEU A 190 19.91 -21.37 -5.55
CA LEU A 190 19.04 -22.35 -6.17
C LEU A 190 19.47 -22.54 -7.62
N VAL A 191 19.63 -23.80 -8.02
CA VAL A 191 20.09 -24.17 -9.36
C VAL A 191 19.10 -25.13 -10.02
N ASP A 192 19.01 -25.04 -11.34
CA ASP A 192 18.31 -26.05 -12.15
C ASP A 192 19.11 -27.35 -12.32
N GLU A 193 18.54 -28.30 -13.07
CA GLU A 193 19.18 -29.62 -13.34
C GLU A 193 20.53 -29.50 -14.06
N GLU A 194 20.77 -28.42 -14.80
CA GLU A 194 22.02 -28.11 -15.48
C GLU A 194 23.01 -27.31 -14.64
N GLY A 195 22.65 -26.98 -13.39
CA GLY A 195 23.46 -26.20 -12.46
C GLY A 195 23.47 -24.71 -12.74
N ARG A 196 22.48 -24.20 -13.50
CA ARG A 196 22.33 -22.77 -13.76
C ARG A 196 21.62 -22.06 -12.60
N LEU A 197 22.12 -20.90 -12.25
CA LEU A 197 21.54 -20.06 -11.20
C LEU A 197 20.12 -19.62 -11.58
N SER A 198 19.14 -20.01 -10.77
CA SER A 198 17.73 -19.70 -10.94
C SER A 198 17.13 -18.92 -9.77
N GLY A 199 17.77 -18.96 -8.61
CA GLY A 199 17.30 -18.24 -7.43
C GLY A 199 18.34 -18.16 -6.32
N LEU A 200 17.98 -17.45 -5.25
CA LEU A 200 18.79 -17.32 -4.04
C LEU A 200 17.85 -17.21 -2.83
N ILE A 201 18.09 -18.00 -1.81
CA ILE A 201 17.47 -17.87 -0.49
C ILE A 201 18.52 -17.40 0.51
N THR A 202 18.16 -16.42 1.37
CA THR A 202 19.05 -15.97 2.43
C THR A 202 18.43 -16.21 3.80
N ILE A 203 19.28 -16.38 4.83
CA ILE A 203 18.79 -16.53 6.21
C ILE A 203 17.96 -15.32 6.64
N LYS A 204 18.29 -14.12 6.17
CA LYS A 204 17.54 -12.91 6.46
C LYS A 204 16.11 -12.93 5.90
N ASP A 205 15.88 -13.59 4.76
CA ASP A 205 14.55 -13.70 4.18
C ASP A 205 13.69 -14.66 5.01
N ILE A 206 14.29 -15.74 5.53
CA ILE A 206 13.63 -16.67 6.45
C ILE A 206 13.31 -16.00 7.78
N GLU A 207 14.27 -15.29 8.39
CA GLU A 207 14.05 -14.52 9.61
C GLU A 207 12.87 -13.54 9.48
N LYS A 208 12.76 -12.86 8.33
CA LYS A 208 11.63 -11.93 8.07
C LYS A 208 10.28 -12.63 7.95
N VAL A 209 10.24 -13.85 7.41
CA VAL A 209 8.98 -14.62 7.38
C VAL A 209 8.52 -14.97 8.80
N ILE A 210 9.46 -15.28 9.68
CA ILE A 210 9.18 -15.58 11.10
C ILE A 210 8.79 -14.29 11.84
N GLU A 211 9.47 -13.18 11.58
CA GLU A 211 9.23 -11.88 12.23
C GLU A 211 7.88 -11.27 11.79
N PHE A 212 7.52 -11.43 10.50
CA PHE A 212 6.32 -10.84 9.90
C PHE A 212 5.39 -11.90 9.29
N PRO A 213 4.79 -12.80 10.10
CA PRO A 213 3.98 -13.91 9.59
C PRO A 213 2.69 -13.45 8.90
N ASN A 214 2.23 -12.23 9.18
CA ASN A 214 1.03 -11.65 8.58
C ASN A 214 1.32 -10.78 7.34
N ALA A 215 2.57 -10.71 6.89
CA ALA A 215 2.93 -9.86 5.76
C ALA A 215 2.08 -10.17 4.51
N ALA A 216 1.61 -9.12 3.84
CA ALA A 216 0.89 -9.24 2.57
C ALA A 216 1.91 -9.43 1.44
N LYS A 217 1.88 -10.60 0.80
CA LYS A 217 2.88 -11.03 -0.19
C LYS A 217 2.22 -11.51 -1.47
N ASP A 218 2.94 -11.34 -2.57
CA ASP A 218 2.60 -11.92 -3.87
C ASP A 218 2.97 -13.42 -3.92
N GLU A 219 2.68 -14.06 -5.04
CA GLU A 219 2.97 -15.48 -5.30
C GLU A 219 4.48 -15.84 -5.23
N PHE A 220 5.35 -14.82 -5.34
CA PHE A 220 6.81 -14.98 -5.23
C PHE A 220 7.35 -14.66 -3.83
N GLY A 221 6.48 -14.46 -2.85
CA GLY A 221 6.86 -14.12 -1.47
C GLY A 221 7.34 -12.68 -1.27
N ARG A 222 7.15 -11.79 -2.25
CA ARG A 222 7.53 -10.37 -2.17
C ARG A 222 6.38 -9.54 -1.62
N LEU A 223 6.69 -8.50 -0.87
CA LEU A 223 5.67 -7.60 -0.30
C LEU A 223 4.79 -6.98 -1.38
N LEU A 224 3.49 -6.88 -1.09
CA LEU A 224 2.53 -6.20 -1.96
C LEU A 224 2.75 -4.68 -1.93
N VAL A 225 2.64 -4.07 -3.10
CA VAL A 225 2.73 -2.61 -3.27
C VAL A 225 1.92 -2.16 -4.47
N ALA A 226 1.27 -1.00 -4.35
CA ALA A 226 0.60 -0.33 -5.47
C ALA A 226 1.26 1.01 -5.77
N GLY A 227 1.08 1.50 -6.99
CA GLY A 227 1.55 2.82 -7.41
C GLY A 227 0.40 3.70 -7.91
N ALA A 228 0.42 4.98 -7.55
CA ALA A 228 -0.57 5.94 -8.04
C ALA A 228 -0.19 6.49 -9.41
N VAL A 229 -1.20 6.64 -10.29
CA VAL A 229 -1.10 7.31 -11.58
C VAL A 229 -2.22 8.35 -11.71
N GLY A 230 -2.00 9.35 -12.54
CA GLY A 230 -3.02 10.34 -12.92
C GLY A 230 -3.73 9.98 -14.22
N VAL A 231 -4.35 10.99 -14.84
CA VAL A 231 -5.00 10.91 -16.17
C VAL A 231 -4.36 11.89 -17.15
N THR A 232 -3.06 11.96 -17.11
CA THR A 232 -2.19 12.85 -17.88
C THR A 232 -1.59 12.15 -19.11
N SER A 233 -0.76 12.85 -19.89
CA SER A 233 -0.08 12.28 -21.05
C SER A 233 0.92 11.18 -20.69
N ASP A 234 1.52 11.23 -19.48
CA ASP A 234 2.51 10.27 -18.98
C ASP A 234 1.90 9.02 -18.32
N THR A 235 0.58 8.90 -18.28
CA THR A 235 -0.13 7.83 -17.55
C THR A 235 0.30 6.43 -17.98
N PHE A 236 0.41 6.17 -19.29
CA PHE A 236 0.78 4.84 -19.81
C PHE A 236 2.24 4.49 -19.50
N GLU A 237 3.15 5.41 -19.79
CA GLU A 237 4.58 5.24 -19.49
C GLU A 237 4.81 4.99 -18.00
N ARG A 238 4.12 5.74 -17.14
CA ARG A 238 4.19 5.58 -15.69
C ARG A 238 3.63 4.24 -15.24
N ALA A 239 2.46 3.84 -15.75
CA ALA A 239 1.84 2.57 -15.41
C ALA A 239 2.71 1.38 -15.84
N GLU A 240 3.29 1.43 -17.05
CA GLU A 240 4.21 0.41 -17.55
C GLU A 240 5.44 0.29 -16.67
N ALA A 241 6.13 1.41 -16.38
CA ALA A 241 7.29 1.43 -15.49
C ALA A 241 7.00 0.89 -14.08
N LEU A 242 5.80 1.16 -13.54
CA LEU A 242 5.38 0.63 -12.24
C LEU A 242 5.15 -0.89 -12.28
N PHE A 243 4.50 -1.40 -13.32
CA PHE A 243 4.29 -2.85 -13.48
C PHE A 243 5.61 -3.58 -13.76
N GLU A 244 6.52 -3.01 -14.55
CA GLU A 244 7.87 -3.54 -14.74
C GLU A 244 8.69 -3.54 -13.44
N ALA A 245 8.49 -2.55 -12.58
CA ALA A 245 9.08 -2.52 -11.24
C ALA A 245 8.46 -3.54 -10.28
N GLY A 246 7.34 -4.18 -10.66
CA GLY A 246 6.66 -5.24 -9.93
C GLY A 246 5.45 -4.78 -9.11
N ALA A 247 4.87 -3.61 -9.36
CA ALA A 247 3.64 -3.19 -8.69
C ALA A 247 2.50 -4.20 -8.91
N ASP A 248 1.78 -4.54 -7.83
CA ASP A 248 0.68 -5.51 -7.85
C ASP A 248 -0.63 -4.88 -8.36
N ALA A 249 -0.74 -3.55 -8.22
CA ALA A 249 -1.86 -2.77 -8.71
C ALA A 249 -1.43 -1.34 -9.05
N ILE A 250 -2.16 -0.69 -9.93
CA ILE A 250 -2.10 0.77 -10.08
C ILE A 250 -3.39 1.41 -9.55
N VAL A 251 -3.24 2.61 -8.99
CA VAL A 251 -4.34 3.42 -8.48
C VAL A 251 -4.48 4.65 -9.36
N ILE A 252 -5.53 4.71 -10.16
CA ILE A 252 -5.90 5.87 -10.95
C ILE A 252 -6.58 6.85 -10.00
N ASP A 253 -5.80 7.84 -9.54
CA ASP A 253 -6.14 8.70 -8.41
C ASP A 253 -6.53 10.10 -8.87
N THR A 254 -7.83 10.40 -8.82
CA THR A 254 -8.41 11.68 -9.26
C THR A 254 -9.33 12.27 -8.19
N ALA A 255 -9.54 13.58 -8.21
CA ALA A 255 -10.49 14.24 -7.32
C ALA A 255 -11.95 13.89 -7.65
N HIS A 256 -12.23 13.54 -8.92
CA HIS A 256 -13.57 13.17 -9.40
C HIS A 256 -13.47 12.08 -10.47
N GLY A 257 -13.57 10.82 -10.03
CA GLY A 257 -13.49 9.65 -10.91
C GLY A 257 -14.64 9.53 -11.92
N HIS A 258 -15.83 10.02 -11.56
CA HIS A 258 -17.02 9.99 -12.41
C HIS A 258 -17.05 11.15 -13.43
N SER A 259 -15.93 11.41 -14.10
CA SER A 259 -15.85 12.36 -15.21
C SER A 259 -15.57 11.65 -16.52
N ALA A 260 -16.12 12.16 -17.63
CA ALA A 260 -16.00 11.53 -18.93
C ALA A 260 -14.55 11.30 -19.38
N GLY A 261 -13.64 12.24 -19.05
CA GLY A 261 -12.22 12.11 -19.36
C GLY A 261 -11.53 11.00 -18.58
N VAL A 262 -11.87 10.86 -17.29
CA VAL A 262 -11.34 9.81 -16.43
C VAL A 262 -11.86 8.44 -16.86
N LEU A 263 -13.16 8.31 -17.14
CA LEU A 263 -13.76 7.05 -17.60
C LEU A 263 -13.13 6.56 -18.91
N ARG A 264 -12.93 7.44 -19.89
CA ARG A 264 -12.22 7.10 -21.13
C ARG A 264 -10.80 6.63 -20.85
N LYS A 265 -10.05 7.35 -20.01
CA LYS A 265 -8.67 6.98 -19.67
C LYS A 265 -8.59 5.62 -18.95
N ILE A 266 -9.53 5.32 -18.06
CA ILE A 266 -9.65 4.00 -17.41
C ILE A 266 -9.86 2.90 -18.45
N ALA A 267 -10.80 3.09 -19.40
CA ALA A 267 -11.06 2.11 -20.46
C ALA A 267 -9.83 1.89 -21.36
N GLU A 268 -9.09 2.95 -21.69
CA GLU A 268 -7.82 2.87 -22.42
C GLU A 268 -6.75 2.08 -21.64
N ILE A 269 -6.60 2.37 -20.33
CA ILE A 269 -5.65 1.66 -19.46
C ILE A 269 -6.04 0.18 -19.34
N ARG A 270 -7.33 -0.15 -19.17
CA ARG A 270 -7.81 -1.53 -19.13
C ARG A 270 -7.53 -2.27 -20.44
N ALA A 271 -7.72 -1.62 -21.58
CA ALA A 271 -7.42 -2.21 -22.88
C ALA A 271 -5.92 -2.50 -23.05
N HIS A 272 -5.06 -1.64 -22.51
CA HIS A 272 -3.60 -1.79 -22.57
C HIS A 272 -3.06 -2.84 -21.57
N PHE A 273 -3.68 -2.92 -20.38
CA PHE A 273 -3.29 -3.84 -19.30
C PHE A 273 -4.48 -4.73 -18.88
N PRO A 274 -4.91 -5.70 -19.72
CA PRO A 274 -6.14 -6.47 -19.51
C PRO A 274 -6.14 -7.30 -18.23
N ASP A 275 -4.99 -7.82 -17.82
CA ASP A 275 -4.85 -8.76 -16.69
C ASP A 275 -4.33 -8.09 -15.40
N ARG A 276 -4.05 -6.79 -15.42
CA ARG A 276 -3.51 -6.08 -14.26
C ARG A 276 -4.61 -5.55 -13.36
N THR A 277 -4.37 -5.53 -12.05
CA THR A 277 -5.32 -4.97 -11.08
C THR A 277 -5.37 -3.44 -11.19
N LEU A 278 -6.57 -2.90 -11.44
CA LEU A 278 -6.86 -1.48 -11.55
C LEU A 278 -7.76 -1.03 -10.41
N ILE A 279 -7.29 -0.08 -9.63
CA ILE A 279 -8.04 0.63 -8.60
C ILE A 279 -8.28 2.05 -9.13
N ALA A 280 -9.49 2.57 -9.04
CA ALA A 280 -9.75 3.95 -9.46
C ALA A 280 -10.72 4.69 -8.55
N GLY A 281 -10.61 6.00 -8.52
CA GLY A 281 -11.47 6.91 -7.78
C GLY A 281 -11.02 8.38 -7.91
N ASN A 282 -11.62 9.29 -7.12
CA ASN A 282 -12.62 8.97 -6.11
C ASN A 282 -14.02 9.22 -6.63
N ILE A 283 -14.95 8.48 -6.10
CA ILE A 283 -16.39 8.68 -6.31
C ILE A 283 -17.11 8.72 -4.96
N ALA A 284 -18.38 9.11 -4.96
CA ALA A 284 -19.19 9.15 -3.75
C ALA A 284 -20.65 8.74 -4.00
N THR A 285 -20.97 8.17 -5.16
CA THR A 285 -22.35 7.80 -5.54
C THR A 285 -22.39 6.40 -6.17
N ALA A 286 -23.57 5.77 -6.15
CA ALA A 286 -23.83 4.49 -6.81
C ALA A 286 -23.56 4.58 -8.33
N GLU A 287 -24.01 5.64 -8.99
CA GLU A 287 -23.81 5.87 -10.42
C GLU A 287 -22.31 6.00 -10.75
N GLY A 288 -21.53 6.70 -9.91
CA GLY A 288 -20.08 6.80 -10.05
C GLY A 288 -19.41 5.44 -9.95
N ALA A 289 -19.79 4.62 -8.98
CA ALA A 289 -19.26 3.27 -8.82
C ALA A 289 -19.57 2.39 -10.06
N ARG A 290 -20.82 2.41 -10.54
CA ARG A 290 -21.25 1.70 -11.73
C ARG A 290 -20.43 2.10 -12.97
N ALA A 291 -20.30 3.40 -13.21
CA ALA A 291 -19.54 3.92 -14.34
C ALA A 291 -18.06 3.48 -14.33
N LEU A 292 -17.42 3.43 -13.13
CA LEU A 292 -16.05 2.95 -13.01
C LEU A 292 -15.93 1.44 -13.28
N TYR A 293 -16.86 0.63 -12.77
CA TYR A 293 -16.85 -0.81 -13.07
C TYR A 293 -17.07 -1.11 -14.54
N GLU A 294 -18.00 -0.39 -15.20
CA GLU A 294 -18.26 -0.49 -16.65
C GLU A 294 -17.03 -0.06 -17.46
N ALA A 295 -16.25 0.91 -16.97
CA ALA A 295 -14.99 1.31 -17.60
C ALA A 295 -13.85 0.29 -17.42
N GLY A 296 -14.05 -0.75 -16.59
CA GLY A 296 -13.10 -1.87 -16.42
C GLY A 296 -12.28 -1.87 -15.12
N VAL A 297 -12.67 -1.09 -14.12
CA VAL A 297 -12.01 -1.06 -12.80
C VAL A 297 -12.30 -2.34 -12.01
N ASP A 298 -11.33 -2.84 -11.26
CA ASP A 298 -11.50 -3.98 -10.35
C ASP A 298 -11.96 -3.54 -8.96
N VAL A 299 -11.42 -2.41 -8.48
CA VAL A 299 -11.68 -1.87 -7.15
C VAL A 299 -11.99 -0.38 -7.23
N VAL A 300 -13.10 0.05 -6.68
CA VAL A 300 -13.51 1.46 -6.66
C VAL A 300 -13.11 2.11 -5.34
N LYS A 301 -12.50 3.30 -5.40
CA LYS A 301 -12.11 4.09 -4.23
C LYS A 301 -13.13 5.19 -3.97
N VAL A 302 -13.68 5.21 -2.74
CA VAL A 302 -14.86 5.99 -2.35
C VAL A 302 -14.49 7.08 -1.35
N GLY A 303 -14.81 8.33 -1.69
CA GLY A 303 -14.65 9.47 -0.78
C GLY A 303 -14.41 10.78 -1.53
N ILE A 304 -15.35 11.69 -1.48
CA ILE A 304 -15.25 13.06 -1.99
C ILE A 304 -15.33 14.03 -0.81
N GLY A 305 -14.18 14.60 -0.46
CA GLY A 305 -14.05 15.63 0.57
C GLY A 305 -14.08 15.20 2.04
N PRO A 306 -14.00 13.90 2.45
CA PRO A 306 -14.04 13.55 3.87
C PRO A 306 -12.66 13.65 4.56
N GLY A 307 -11.58 13.80 3.82
CA GLY A 307 -10.21 13.84 4.39
C GLY A 307 -9.98 15.04 5.29
N SER A 308 -9.19 14.87 6.35
CA SER A 308 -8.93 15.89 7.40
C SER A 308 -8.28 17.18 6.89
N ILE A 309 -7.59 17.11 5.76
CA ILE A 309 -6.89 18.23 5.10
C ILE A 309 -7.49 18.56 3.72
N CYS A 310 -8.63 17.96 3.39
CA CYS A 310 -9.36 18.24 2.17
C CYS A 310 -10.33 19.41 2.39
N THR A 311 -10.32 20.38 1.49
CA THR A 311 -11.24 21.54 1.52
C THR A 311 -12.21 21.56 0.35
N THR A 312 -12.33 20.50 -0.43
CA THR A 312 -13.26 20.38 -1.57
C THR A 312 -14.69 20.75 -1.17
N ARG A 313 -15.17 20.28 -0.02
CA ARG A 313 -16.53 20.60 0.46
C ARG A 313 -16.72 22.06 0.80
N VAL A 314 -15.66 22.75 1.25
CA VAL A 314 -15.68 24.17 1.60
C VAL A 314 -15.51 25.05 0.36
N VAL A 315 -14.60 24.67 -0.53
CA VAL A 315 -14.22 25.46 -1.73
C VAL A 315 -15.22 25.25 -2.86
N ALA A 316 -15.59 24.00 -3.13
CA ALA A 316 -16.48 23.64 -4.24
C ALA A 316 -17.92 23.35 -3.82
N GLY A 317 -18.21 23.18 -2.52
CA GLY A 317 -19.54 22.86 -2.01
C GLY A 317 -20.01 21.42 -2.36
N VAL A 318 -19.09 20.52 -2.75
CA VAL A 318 -19.40 19.18 -3.26
C VAL A 318 -18.87 18.11 -2.31
N GLY A 319 -19.67 17.07 -2.08
CA GLY A 319 -19.30 15.91 -1.28
C GLY A 319 -20.52 15.11 -0.84
N VAL A 320 -20.27 13.92 -0.32
CA VAL A 320 -21.29 13.04 0.28
C VAL A 320 -20.76 12.59 1.64
N PRO A 321 -21.57 12.58 2.70
CA PRO A 321 -21.19 12.00 3.99
C PRO A 321 -20.71 10.57 3.83
N GLN A 322 -19.62 10.21 4.49
CA GLN A 322 -18.79 9.07 4.08
C GLN A 322 -19.47 7.71 4.25
N VAL A 323 -20.22 7.49 5.33
CA VAL A 323 -20.95 6.21 5.54
C VAL A 323 -21.96 5.99 4.43
N THR A 324 -22.69 7.05 4.04
CA THR A 324 -23.65 7.01 2.91
C THR A 324 -22.94 6.72 1.59
N ALA A 325 -21.82 7.40 1.31
CA ALA A 325 -21.06 7.18 0.09
C ALA A 325 -20.55 5.73 -0.02
N ILE A 326 -20.05 5.18 1.09
CA ILE A 326 -19.58 3.79 1.16
C ILE A 326 -20.74 2.82 0.87
N TYR A 327 -21.87 3.00 1.57
CA TYR A 327 -23.04 2.13 1.42
C TYR A 327 -23.59 2.13 -0.01
N ASP A 328 -23.73 3.30 -0.63
CA ASP A 328 -24.22 3.44 -2.00
C ASP A 328 -23.29 2.75 -3.02
N ALA A 329 -21.98 2.99 -2.89
CA ALA A 329 -20.99 2.37 -3.77
C ALA A 329 -20.90 0.85 -3.54
N ALA A 330 -20.95 0.39 -2.29
CA ALA A 330 -20.94 -1.02 -1.93
C ALA A 330 -22.14 -1.78 -2.50
N SER A 331 -23.32 -1.16 -2.53
CA SER A 331 -24.53 -1.75 -3.12
C SER A 331 -24.31 -2.11 -4.58
N VAL A 332 -23.66 -1.22 -5.36
CA VAL A 332 -23.29 -1.49 -6.74
C VAL A 332 -22.16 -2.51 -6.86
N ALA A 333 -21.13 -2.42 -5.98
CA ALA A 333 -20.04 -3.38 -5.98
C ALA A 333 -20.53 -4.83 -5.84
N ARG A 334 -21.54 -5.07 -4.99
CA ARG A 334 -22.19 -6.38 -4.82
C ARG A 334 -22.86 -6.87 -6.11
N GLU A 335 -23.51 -6.00 -6.87
CA GLU A 335 -24.12 -6.35 -8.17
C GLU A 335 -23.08 -6.84 -9.18
N TYR A 336 -21.87 -6.25 -9.15
CA TYR A 336 -20.76 -6.59 -10.06
C TYR A 336 -19.84 -7.70 -9.51
N GLY A 337 -20.05 -8.18 -8.28
CA GLY A 337 -19.14 -9.11 -7.61
C GLY A 337 -17.73 -8.51 -7.41
N LYS A 338 -17.64 -7.19 -7.22
CA LYS A 338 -16.41 -6.41 -7.07
C LYS A 338 -16.32 -5.75 -5.68
N THR A 339 -15.29 -4.96 -5.44
CA THR A 339 -14.94 -4.45 -4.12
C THR A 339 -14.74 -2.95 -4.11
N ILE A 340 -14.80 -2.34 -2.91
CA ILE A 340 -14.53 -0.93 -2.71
C ILE A 340 -13.52 -0.69 -1.59
N ILE A 341 -12.83 0.46 -1.68
CA ILE A 341 -11.97 1.01 -0.64
C ILE A 341 -12.62 2.29 -0.11
N ALA A 342 -12.83 2.36 1.21
CA ALA A 342 -13.33 3.56 1.88
C ALA A 342 -12.16 4.50 2.16
N ASP A 343 -12.11 5.66 1.49
CA ASP A 343 -11.01 6.61 1.54
C ASP A 343 -11.39 7.92 2.21
N GLY A 344 -10.83 8.16 3.39
CA GLY A 344 -10.96 9.41 4.14
C GLY A 344 -12.07 9.45 5.19
N GLY A 345 -11.97 10.44 6.07
CA GLY A 345 -12.94 10.69 7.15
C GLY A 345 -12.73 9.86 8.42
N ILE A 346 -11.82 8.91 8.40
CA ILE A 346 -11.54 7.98 9.50
C ILE A 346 -10.60 8.63 10.52
N LYS A 347 -11.05 8.71 11.78
CA LYS A 347 -10.34 9.30 12.91
C LYS A 347 -9.94 8.26 13.97
N TYR A 348 -10.71 7.19 14.10
CA TYR A 348 -10.58 6.16 15.13
C TYR A 348 -10.72 4.76 14.54
N SER A 349 -10.27 3.74 15.27
CA SER A 349 -10.49 2.34 14.87
C SER A 349 -11.97 1.98 14.73
N GLY A 350 -12.85 2.56 15.56
CA GLY A 350 -14.29 2.40 15.43
C GLY A 350 -14.86 2.88 14.10
N ASP A 351 -14.28 3.95 13.51
CA ASP A 351 -14.70 4.43 12.19
C ASP A 351 -14.34 3.41 11.10
N ILE A 352 -13.21 2.68 11.27
CA ILE A 352 -12.85 1.58 10.37
C ILE A 352 -13.91 0.49 10.41
N VAL A 353 -14.34 0.09 11.60
CA VAL A 353 -15.40 -0.93 11.76
C VAL A 353 -16.70 -0.48 11.08
N LYS A 354 -17.09 0.80 11.27
CA LYS A 354 -18.27 1.38 10.60
C LYS A 354 -18.11 1.42 9.09
N ALA A 355 -16.92 1.76 8.57
CA ALA A 355 -16.64 1.78 7.13
C ALA A 355 -16.75 0.37 6.52
N LEU A 356 -16.19 -0.63 7.19
CA LEU A 356 -16.29 -2.02 6.79
C LEU A 356 -17.76 -2.49 6.87
N ALA A 357 -18.47 -2.23 7.98
CA ALA A 357 -19.88 -2.59 8.14
C ALA A 357 -20.79 -1.95 7.08
N ALA A 358 -20.48 -0.75 6.61
CA ALA A 358 -21.20 -0.08 5.53
C ALA A 358 -20.94 -0.70 4.14
N GLY A 359 -20.04 -1.69 4.03
CA GLY A 359 -19.74 -2.43 2.82
C GLY A 359 -18.33 -2.20 2.25
N GLY A 360 -17.46 -1.44 2.93
CA GLY A 360 -16.05 -1.31 2.57
C GLY A 360 -15.31 -2.65 2.70
N ASN A 361 -14.48 -2.99 1.72
CA ASN A 361 -13.63 -4.18 1.78
C ASN A 361 -12.27 -3.87 2.42
N ALA A 362 -11.83 -2.62 2.29
CA ALA A 362 -10.67 -2.05 2.97
C ALA A 362 -10.86 -0.55 3.18
N VAL A 363 -10.02 0.04 4.01
CA VAL A 363 -9.97 1.48 4.27
C VAL A 363 -8.63 2.06 3.82
N MET A 364 -8.64 3.30 3.28
CA MET A 364 -7.43 4.04 2.98
C MET A 364 -7.24 5.15 4.03
N LEU A 365 -6.06 5.19 4.62
CA LEU A 365 -5.72 6.05 5.75
C LEU A 365 -4.55 6.98 5.39
N GLY A 366 -4.72 8.29 5.61
CA GLY A 366 -3.68 9.31 5.46
C GLY A 366 -3.21 9.87 6.80
N SER A 367 -4.05 10.66 7.48
CA SER A 367 -3.70 11.40 8.71
C SER A 367 -3.25 10.49 9.88
N MET A 368 -3.75 9.27 9.93
CA MET A 368 -3.37 8.33 10.98
C MET A 368 -1.91 7.91 10.88
N PHE A 369 -1.39 7.79 9.66
CA PHE A 369 -0.01 7.41 9.39
C PHE A 369 0.95 8.58 9.14
N ALA A 370 0.45 9.77 8.82
CA ALA A 370 1.29 10.93 8.50
C ALA A 370 2.25 11.34 9.64
N GLY A 371 1.91 11.05 10.90
CA GLY A 371 2.72 11.34 12.08
C GLY A 371 3.76 10.28 12.44
N THR A 372 3.86 9.17 11.68
CA THR A 372 4.73 8.05 12.03
C THR A 372 6.16 8.21 11.51
N ASP A 373 7.09 7.41 12.04
CA ASP A 373 8.50 7.40 11.64
C ASP A 373 8.69 7.05 10.16
N GLU A 374 7.80 6.24 9.60
CA GLU A 374 7.87 5.74 8.23
C GLU A 374 7.29 6.71 7.21
N ALA A 375 6.49 7.67 7.64
CA ALA A 375 5.96 8.70 6.73
C ALA A 375 7.08 9.64 6.25
N PRO A 376 7.09 10.05 4.95
CA PRO A 376 8.14 10.87 4.38
C PRO A 376 8.08 12.37 4.78
N GLY A 377 7.01 12.80 5.45
CA GLY A 377 6.88 14.18 5.92
C GLY A 377 8.02 14.60 6.86
N GLU A 378 8.46 15.83 6.76
CA GLU A 378 9.53 16.39 7.61
C GLU A 378 9.13 16.41 9.07
N THR A 379 10.11 16.14 9.96
CA THR A 379 9.92 16.23 11.41
C THR A 379 10.23 17.65 11.88
N GLU A 380 9.27 18.26 12.56
CA GLU A 380 9.37 19.61 13.11
C GLU A 380 9.28 19.58 14.65
N ILE A 381 10.01 20.49 15.32
CA ILE A 381 9.84 20.74 16.75
C ILE A 381 9.08 22.06 16.92
N PHE A 382 7.91 21.97 17.52
CA PHE A 382 7.09 23.14 17.82
C PHE A 382 6.59 23.09 19.26
N GLN A 383 6.81 24.21 19.99
CA GLN A 383 6.47 24.30 21.43
C GLN A 383 6.99 23.10 22.26
N GLY A 384 8.23 22.65 21.98
CA GLY A 384 8.87 21.53 22.69
C GLY A 384 8.33 20.13 22.36
N ARG A 385 7.43 19.99 21.38
CA ARG A 385 6.87 18.71 20.93
C ARG A 385 7.25 18.42 19.48
N LYS A 386 7.38 17.14 19.16
CA LYS A 386 7.62 16.67 17.78
C LYS A 386 6.31 16.62 16.99
N TYR A 387 6.40 17.11 15.77
CA TYR A 387 5.35 17.04 14.75
C TYR A 387 5.93 16.55 13.43
N LYS A 388 5.08 16.11 12.53
CA LYS A 388 5.45 15.83 11.13
C LYS A 388 4.58 16.68 10.20
N SER A 389 5.18 17.15 9.11
CA SER A 389 4.46 17.86 8.08
C SER A 389 3.44 16.94 7.42
N TYR A 390 2.26 17.44 7.19
CA TYR A 390 1.17 16.73 6.54
C TYR A 390 0.39 17.68 5.64
N ARG A 391 0.21 17.31 4.37
CA ARG A 391 -0.48 18.15 3.40
C ARG A 391 -1.41 17.37 2.49
N GLY A 392 -2.51 18.04 2.09
CA GLY A 392 -3.42 17.55 1.07
C GLY A 392 -2.78 17.59 -0.32
N MET A 393 -3.13 16.62 -1.17
CA MET A 393 -2.69 16.62 -2.56
C MET A 393 -3.24 17.81 -3.36
N GLY A 394 -4.33 18.44 -2.90
CA GLY A 394 -4.87 19.70 -3.40
C GLY A 394 -4.30 20.96 -2.77
N SER A 395 -3.26 20.87 -1.93
CA SER A 395 -2.55 22.04 -1.41
C SER A 395 -1.67 22.67 -2.50
N ILE A 396 -1.38 23.96 -2.36
CA ILE A 396 -0.55 24.68 -3.33
C ILE A 396 0.83 24.03 -3.50
N ALA A 397 1.48 23.65 -2.40
CA ALA A 397 2.81 23.03 -2.47
C ALA A 397 2.77 21.65 -3.12
N ALA A 398 1.75 20.82 -2.86
CA ALA A 398 1.58 19.53 -3.53
C ALA A 398 1.29 19.70 -5.03
N MET A 399 0.41 20.64 -5.39
CA MET A 399 0.08 20.92 -6.79
C MET A 399 1.29 21.43 -7.60
N LYS A 400 2.15 22.23 -7.00
CA LYS A 400 3.41 22.67 -7.63
C LYS A 400 4.38 21.52 -7.90
N LYS A 401 4.32 20.43 -7.15
CA LYS A 401 5.17 19.23 -7.33
C LYS A 401 4.60 18.20 -8.32
N GLY A 402 3.35 18.39 -8.80
CA GLY A 402 2.79 17.53 -9.84
C GLY A 402 1.39 16.98 -9.57
N SER A 403 0.71 17.34 -8.46
CA SER A 403 -0.65 16.87 -8.17
C SER A 403 -1.78 17.76 -8.72
N SER A 404 -1.46 18.82 -9.46
CA SER A 404 -2.45 19.74 -10.04
C SER A 404 -3.40 19.07 -11.04
N ASP A 405 -2.93 18.04 -11.74
CA ASP A 405 -3.74 17.24 -12.66
C ASP A 405 -4.87 16.47 -11.96
N ARG A 406 -4.63 16.03 -10.71
CA ARG A 406 -5.65 15.37 -9.87
C ARG A 406 -6.92 16.23 -9.71
N TYR A 407 -6.74 17.56 -9.70
CA TYR A 407 -7.79 18.56 -9.52
C TYR A 407 -8.16 19.28 -10.85
N PHE A 408 -7.81 18.67 -11.99
CA PHE A 408 -8.07 19.22 -13.34
C PHE A 408 -7.42 20.59 -13.59
N GLN A 409 -6.35 20.91 -12.88
CA GLN A 409 -5.61 22.18 -12.97
C GLN A 409 -4.20 22.00 -13.59
N GLY A 410 -3.93 20.89 -14.26
CA GLY A 410 -2.62 20.57 -14.84
C GLY A 410 -2.13 21.56 -15.92
N ALA A 411 -3.04 22.31 -16.55
CA ALA A 411 -2.69 23.35 -17.52
C ALA A 411 -2.34 24.72 -16.89
N VAL A 412 -2.46 24.86 -15.56
CA VAL A 412 -2.21 26.13 -14.86
C VAL A 412 -0.73 26.22 -14.48
N ASN A 413 0.02 27.07 -15.18
CA ASN A 413 1.46 27.22 -14.97
C ASN A 413 1.84 28.22 -13.86
N GLU A 414 0.92 29.11 -13.47
CA GLU A 414 1.15 30.14 -12.46
C GLU A 414 0.53 29.75 -11.12
N ALA A 415 1.35 29.61 -10.08
CA ALA A 415 0.91 29.16 -8.75
C ALA A 415 -0.18 30.02 -8.11
N ASN A 416 -0.20 31.31 -8.42
CA ASN A 416 -1.21 32.28 -7.95
C ASN A 416 -2.58 32.14 -8.63
N LYS A 417 -2.66 31.32 -9.69
CA LYS A 417 -3.91 31.00 -10.39
C LYS A 417 -4.47 29.63 -10.01
N LEU A 418 -3.75 28.84 -9.19
CA LEU A 418 -4.25 27.57 -8.66
C LEU A 418 -5.32 27.83 -7.59
N VAL A 419 -6.39 27.05 -7.63
CA VAL A 419 -7.44 27.05 -6.61
C VAL A 419 -7.23 25.82 -5.71
N PRO A 420 -6.71 25.99 -4.48
CA PRO A 420 -6.41 24.84 -3.62
C PRO A 420 -7.69 24.22 -3.04
N GLU A 421 -7.76 22.90 -3.12
CA GLU A 421 -8.78 22.07 -2.45
C GLU A 421 -8.19 21.24 -1.31
N GLY A 422 -7.08 21.68 -0.76
CA GLY A 422 -6.40 21.07 0.38
C GLY A 422 -5.50 22.08 1.09
N ILE A 423 -5.20 21.78 2.35
CA ILE A 423 -4.33 22.59 3.19
C ILE A 423 -3.00 21.92 3.48
N GLU A 424 -2.04 22.70 3.94
CA GLU A 424 -0.78 22.26 4.53
C GLU A 424 -0.86 22.45 6.04
N GLY A 425 -0.33 21.48 6.78
CA GLY A 425 -0.35 21.52 8.22
C GLY A 425 0.66 20.54 8.80
N ARG A 426 0.53 20.31 10.09
CA ARG A 426 1.35 19.36 10.83
C ARG A 426 0.46 18.48 11.70
N VAL A 427 0.89 17.26 11.92
CA VAL A 427 0.26 16.30 12.84
C VAL A 427 1.25 15.93 13.95
N ALA A 428 0.73 15.63 15.13
CA ALA A 428 1.56 15.16 16.22
C ALA A 428 2.35 13.91 15.80
N TYR A 429 3.61 13.82 16.21
CA TYR A 429 4.41 12.63 16.06
C TYR A 429 3.80 11.47 16.86
N LYS A 430 3.75 10.28 16.26
CA LYS A 430 3.01 9.11 16.78
C LYS A 430 3.88 7.85 16.97
N GLY A 431 5.20 7.93 16.72
CA GLY A 431 6.07 6.75 16.78
C GLY A 431 5.96 5.87 15.56
N SER A 432 6.10 4.55 15.72
CA SER A 432 6.12 3.60 14.61
C SER A 432 4.74 3.37 13.98
N ALA A 433 4.70 3.13 12.69
CA ALA A 433 3.47 2.72 12.00
C ALA A 433 2.96 1.37 12.50
N ALA A 434 3.86 0.47 12.92
CA ALA A 434 3.49 -0.84 13.47
C ALA A 434 2.66 -0.72 14.75
N ASP A 435 3.00 0.21 15.66
CA ASP A 435 2.24 0.45 16.88
C ASP A 435 0.84 0.98 16.57
N ILE A 436 0.73 1.89 15.59
CA ILE A 436 -0.57 2.39 15.14
C ILE A 436 -1.42 1.25 14.57
N VAL A 437 -0.85 0.43 13.69
CA VAL A 437 -1.56 -0.72 13.09
C VAL A 437 -2.02 -1.69 14.19
N PHE A 438 -1.18 -1.98 15.17
CA PHE A 438 -1.55 -2.87 16.28
C PHE A 438 -2.79 -2.36 17.02
N GLN A 439 -2.84 -1.06 17.36
CA GLN A 439 -4.01 -0.46 18.03
C GLN A 439 -5.26 -0.48 17.13
N LEU A 440 -5.11 -0.17 15.84
CA LEU A 440 -6.23 -0.20 14.89
C LEU A 440 -6.81 -1.59 14.74
N ILE A 441 -5.97 -2.61 14.59
CA ILE A 441 -6.38 -4.02 14.47
C ILE A 441 -7.10 -4.47 15.75
N GLY A 442 -6.60 -4.10 16.92
CA GLY A 442 -7.25 -4.38 18.20
C GLY A 442 -8.67 -3.81 18.26
N GLY A 443 -8.84 -2.54 17.85
CA GLY A 443 -10.15 -1.90 17.77
C GLY A 443 -11.09 -2.53 16.75
N ILE A 444 -10.58 -2.92 15.55
CA ILE A 444 -11.38 -3.60 14.52
C ILE A 444 -11.88 -4.95 15.05
N ARG A 445 -10.98 -5.76 15.62
CA ARG A 445 -11.33 -7.06 16.20
C ARG A 445 -12.35 -6.95 17.34
N ALA A 446 -12.21 -5.93 18.21
CA ALA A 446 -13.17 -5.67 19.27
C ALA A 446 -14.56 -5.35 18.70
N GLY A 447 -14.64 -4.43 17.70
CA GLY A 447 -15.90 -4.07 17.05
C GLY A 447 -16.57 -5.27 16.36
N MET A 448 -15.80 -6.10 15.68
CA MET A 448 -16.31 -7.32 15.04
C MET A 448 -16.75 -8.36 16.09
N GLY A 449 -16.05 -8.47 17.21
CA GLY A 449 -16.48 -9.28 18.35
C GLY A 449 -17.82 -8.84 18.91
N TYR A 450 -18.04 -7.53 19.10
CA TYR A 450 -19.33 -6.99 19.57
C TYR A 450 -20.48 -7.21 18.60
N THR A 451 -20.21 -7.27 17.30
CA THR A 451 -21.23 -7.48 16.25
C THR A 451 -21.41 -8.94 15.87
N GLY A 452 -20.64 -9.86 16.46
CA GLY A 452 -20.70 -11.30 16.15
C GLY A 452 -20.20 -11.65 14.76
N ALA A 453 -19.32 -10.82 14.17
CA ALA A 453 -18.79 -11.03 12.84
C ALA A 453 -17.44 -11.74 12.88
N GLU A 454 -17.37 -12.96 12.36
CA GLU A 454 -16.16 -13.78 12.28
C GLU A 454 -15.17 -13.31 11.21
N ASP A 455 -15.65 -12.62 10.16
CA ASP A 455 -14.87 -12.05 9.07
C ASP A 455 -15.55 -10.79 8.50
N ILE A 456 -14.93 -10.15 7.52
CA ILE A 456 -15.44 -8.91 6.91
C ILE A 456 -16.74 -9.15 6.16
N GLN A 457 -16.93 -10.31 5.53
CA GLN A 457 -18.17 -10.61 4.86
C GLN A 457 -19.34 -10.79 5.85
N ALA A 458 -19.08 -11.46 6.97
CA ALA A 458 -20.06 -11.57 8.05
C ALA A 458 -20.42 -10.20 8.64
N LEU A 459 -19.44 -9.29 8.74
CA LEU A 459 -19.70 -7.91 9.17
C LEU A 459 -20.61 -7.16 8.18
N HIS A 460 -20.38 -7.32 6.86
CA HIS A 460 -21.27 -6.77 5.82
C HIS A 460 -22.70 -7.27 5.93
N ASP A 461 -22.87 -8.55 6.28
CA ASP A 461 -24.19 -9.20 6.25
C ASP A 461 -24.97 -9.04 7.56
N LYS A 462 -24.29 -8.98 8.71
CA LYS A 462 -24.89 -9.00 10.06
C LYS A 462 -25.03 -7.62 10.69
N ALA A 463 -24.10 -6.68 10.38
CA ALA A 463 -24.03 -5.42 11.09
C ALA A 463 -25.25 -4.52 10.83
N GLN A 464 -25.73 -3.89 11.88
CA GLN A 464 -26.82 -2.92 11.83
C GLN A 464 -26.37 -1.59 12.45
N PHE A 465 -26.84 -0.50 11.88
CA PHE A 465 -26.56 0.86 12.38
C PHE A 465 -27.76 1.43 13.13
N VAL A 466 -27.46 2.24 14.14
CA VAL A 466 -28.40 3.17 14.76
C VAL A 466 -27.94 4.61 14.50
N GLU A 467 -28.86 5.47 14.09
CA GLU A 467 -28.63 6.91 13.99
C GLU A 467 -28.58 7.51 15.39
N MET A 468 -27.60 8.36 15.66
CA MET A 468 -27.49 9.09 16.93
C MET A 468 -27.59 10.60 16.73
N SER A 469 -28.04 11.30 17.78
CA SER A 469 -28.07 12.76 17.84
C SER A 469 -26.70 13.34 18.18
N GLY A 470 -26.55 14.67 18.10
CA GLY A 470 -25.36 15.35 18.63
C GLY A 470 -25.10 15.09 20.13
N ALA A 471 -26.15 14.86 20.91
CA ALA A 471 -25.99 14.43 22.32
C ALA A 471 -25.42 13.02 22.42
N GLY A 472 -25.85 12.09 21.55
CA GLY A 472 -25.28 10.75 21.46
C GLY A 472 -23.81 10.74 21.05
N LEU A 473 -23.37 11.70 20.22
CA LEU A 473 -21.96 11.86 19.88
C LEU A 473 -21.14 12.26 21.12
N ILE A 474 -21.63 13.17 21.96
CA ILE A 474 -20.96 13.58 23.21
C ILE A 474 -20.89 12.40 24.17
N GLU A 475 -21.99 11.65 24.36
CA GLU A 475 -22.06 10.44 25.18
C GLU A 475 -21.07 9.37 24.73
N SER A 476 -20.79 9.27 23.42
CA SER A 476 -19.89 8.27 22.83
C SER A 476 -18.39 8.57 23.03
N HIS A 477 -18.03 9.71 23.56
CA HIS A 477 -16.66 10.11 23.89
C HIS A 477 -16.45 10.20 25.40
N PRO A 478 -15.21 10.06 25.90
CA PRO A 478 -14.91 10.34 27.30
C PRO A 478 -15.38 11.76 27.66
N HIS A 479 -16.21 11.88 28.68
CA HIS A 479 -16.75 13.13 29.18
C HIS A 479 -16.71 13.17 30.71
N ASP A 480 -16.77 14.37 31.31
CA ASP A 480 -16.74 14.62 32.75
C ASP A 480 -15.49 14.05 33.47
N VAL A 481 -14.39 13.81 32.73
CA VAL A 481 -13.10 13.34 33.25
C VAL A 481 -11.95 14.08 32.59
N GLN A 482 -10.85 14.25 33.31
CA GLN A 482 -9.60 14.72 32.72
C GLN A 482 -8.77 13.51 32.29
N ILE A 483 -8.46 13.42 30.98
CA ILE A 483 -7.59 12.37 30.45
C ILE A 483 -6.16 12.66 30.88
N THR A 484 -5.49 11.69 31.52
CA THR A 484 -4.11 11.78 32.02
C THR A 484 -3.11 11.23 31.02
#